data_56faf487f046632691df8d8da376332d
#
_entry.id   56faf487f046632691df8d8da376332d
#
_cell.length_a   1.000
_cell.length_b   1.000
_cell.length_c   1.000
_cell.angle_alpha   90.00
_cell.angle_beta   90.00
_cell.angle_gamma   90.00
#
_symmetry.space_group_name_H-M   'P 1'
#
loop_
_entity.id
_entity.type
_entity.pdbx_description
1 polymer ?
#
loop_
_entity_poly.entity_id
_entity_poly.type
_entity_poly.pdbx_seq_one_letter_code
_entity_poly.pdbx_strand_id
1 'polypeptide(L)'
;MDVWEIMISMVANAWYPVNYFRLSFGKSESLYEAILTLQRENNIPINIGVKDLIDLLQSMVQRPEIRKQLNFLQLNVPFRFLRPWIDTSDDREMVKRSQTFENGCLYKLEKEHGMLWVELNPIWLIYLQENYDILSSFAYWGLTNFLQVRNPNVPNIPSKLIKKEERNSLSAQRKFWNTAINGGLKVRCLYTDKLLEEREYDLDHFIPWSFVSH
;
A
#
# COMPACT_ATOMS: atom_id res chain seq x y z
N MET A 1 21.38 3.48 3.12
CA MET A 1 20.00 3.16 3.55
C MET A 1 19.87 1.67 3.70
N ASP A 2 19.33 1.20 4.82
CA ASP A 2 19.02 -0.23 5.00
C ASP A 2 17.88 -0.66 4.05
N VAL A 3 18.05 -1.81 3.44
CA VAL A 3 17.01 -2.38 2.55
C VAL A 3 15.70 -2.62 3.31
N TRP A 4 15.74 -2.90 4.61
CA TRP A 4 14.54 -3.07 5.43
C TRP A 4 13.67 -1.81 5.48
N GLU A 5 14.25 -0.61 5.46
CA GLU A 5 13.49 0.65 5.40
C GLU A 5 12.64 0.72 4.12
N ILE A 6 13.22 0.30 2.99
CA ILE A 6 12.50 0.23 1.71
C ILE A 6 11.38 -0.82 1.77
N MET A 7 11.68 -2.01 2.28
CA MET A 7 10.71 -3.11 2.36
C MET A 7 9.53 -2.76 3.26
N ILE A 8 9.80 -2.15 4.41
CA ILE A 8 8.77 -1.66 5.33
C ILE A 8 7.89 -0.61 4.65
N SER A 9 8.49 0.34 3.93
CA SER A 9 7.75 1.34 3.17
C SER A 9 6.86 0.71 2.09
N MET A 10 7.35 -0.30 1.37
CA MET A 10 6.55 -1.05 0.39
C MET A 10 5.34 -1.74 1.03
N VAL A 11 5.55 -2.43 2.17
CA VAL A 11 4.47 -3.09 2.92
C VAL A 11 3.45 -2.07 3.41
N ALA A 12 3.91 -0.94 3.96
CA ALA A 12 3.02 0.10 4.49
C ALA A 12 2.15 0.74 3.40
N ASN A 13 2.71 0.99 2.21
CA ASN A 13 1.95 1.54 1.09
C ASN A 13 0.98 0.52 0.47
N ALA A 14 1.29 -0.78 0.53
CA ALA A 14 0.39 -1.84 0.08
C ALA A 14 -0.65 -2.26 1.14
N TRP A 15 -0.50 -1.83 2.39
CA TRP A 15 -1.32 -2.26 3.52
C TRP A 15 -2.80 -2.02 3.32
N TYR A 16 -3.17 -0.79 3.05
CA TYR A 16 -4.57 -0.40 2.88
C TYR A 16 -5.20 -1.02 1.62
N PRO A 17 -4.58 -0.97 0.43
CA PRO A 17 -5.07 -1.65 -0.75
C PRO A 17 -5.32 -3.15 -0.55
N VAL A 18 -4.44 -3.85 0.16
CA VAL A 18 -4.58 -5.29 0.43
C VAL A 18 -5.65 -5.56 1.48
N ASN A 19 -5.56 -4.93 2.65
CA ASN A 19 -6.44 -5.26 3.77
C ASN A 19 -7.88 -4.81 3.55
N TYR A 20 -8.08 -3.64 2.94
CA TYR A 20 -9.40 -3.04 2.77
C TYR A 20 -10.07 -3.47 1.47
N PHE A 21 -9.36 -3.38 0.34
CA PHE A 21 -9.93 -3.68 -0.98
C PHE A 21 -9.59 -5.07 -1.50
N ARG A 22 -8.77 -5.83 -0.80
CA ARG A 22 -8.32 -7.17 -1.21
C ARG A 22 -7.67 -7.20 -2.59
N LEU A 23 -6.93 -6.13 -2.95
CA LEU A 23 -6.26 -6.07 -4.23
C LEU A 23 -5.15 -7.11 -4.34
N SER A 24 -5.18 -7.90 -5.41
CA SER A 24 -4.11 -8.84 -5.76
C SER A 24 -2.95 -8.09 -6.42
N PHE A 25 -1.73 -8.37 -5.96
CA PHE A 25 -0.48 -7.84 -6.51
C PHE A 25 0.22 -8.80 -7.48
N GLY A 26 -0.35 -9.97 -7.73
CA GLY A 26 0.19 -10.91 -8.72
C GLY A 26 0.01 -12.38 -8.37
N LYS A 27 0.47 -13.26 -9.28
CA LYS A 27 0.23 -14.71 -9.21
C LYS A 27 0.88 -15.41 -8.01
N SER A 28 2.01 -14.93 -7.50
CA SER A 28 2.70 -15.53 -6.35
C SER A 28 2.26 -14.99 -5.00
N GLU A 29 1.43 -13.99 -4.99
CA GLU A 29 0.73 -13.33 -3.84
C GLU A 29 1.51 -13.22 -2.50
N SER A 30 2.83 -13.43 -2.54
CA SER A 30 3.65 -13.41 -1.31
C SER A 30 3.51 -12.11 -0.50
N LEU A 31 3.38 -10.96 -1.18
CA LEU A 31 3.14 -9.68 -0.51
C LEU A 31 1.74 -9.63 0.12
N TYR A 32 0.74 -10.10 -0.61
CA TYR A 32 -0.65 -10.17 -0.15
C TYR A 32 -0.76 -11.05 1.10
N GLU A 33 -0.25 -12.27 1.05
CA GLU A 33 -0.28 -13.21 2.18
C GLU A 33 0.53 -12.69 3.38
N ALA A 34 1.70 -12.10 3.14
CA ALA A 34 2.50 -11.51 4.22
C ALA A 34 1.76 -10.38 4.93
N ILE A 35 1.09 -9.49 4.20
CA ILE A 35 0.31 -8.39 4.77
C ILE A 35 -0.86 -8.92 5.60
N LEU A 36 -1.63 -9.88 5.08
CA LEU A 36 -2.75 -10.47 5.81
C LEU A 36 -2.30 -11.21 7.07
N THR A 37 -1.17 -11.91 6.99
CA THR A 37 -0.60 -12.63 8.12
C THR A 37 -0.11 -11.65 9.20
N LEU A 38 0.64 -10.61 8.81
CA LEU A 38 1.07 -9.54 9.74
C LEU A 38 -0.12 -8.88 10.44
N GLN A 39 -1.16 -8.55 9.69
CA GLN A 39 -2.37 -7.93 10.22
C GLN A 39 -3.02 -8.80 11.28
N ARG A 40 -3.22 -10.09 10.98
CA ARG A 40 -3.92 -11.03 11.84
C ARG A 40 -3.11 -11.40 13.09
N GLU A 41 -1.82 -11.76 12.91
CA GLU A 41 -0.99 -12.25 14.00
C GLU A 41 -0.60 -11.16 15.00
N ASN A 42 -0.53 -9.91 14.55
CA ASN A 42 -0.14 -8.78 15.40
C ASN A 42 -1.30 -7.84 15.74
N ASN A 43 -2.55 -8.18 15.35
CA ASN A 43 -3.75 -7.36 15.57
C ASN A 43 -3.59 -5.91 15.11
N ILE A 44 -2.87 -5.69 14.00
CA ILE A 44 -2.64 -4.34 13.48
C ILE A 44 -3.92 -3.81 12.84
N PRO A 45 -4.40 -2.60 13.19
CA PRO A 45 -5.61 -2.04 12.61
C PRO A 45 -5.50 -1.89 11.09
N ILE A 46 -6.56 -2.26 10.36
CA ILE A 46 -6.58 -2.13 8.88
C ILE A 46 -6.44 -0.66 8.46
N ASN A 47 -7.01 0.26 9.25
CA ASN A 47 -7.05 1.69 9.00
C ASN A 47 -5.90 2.48 9.64
N ILE A 48 -4.86 1.82 10.11
CA ILE A 48 -3.64 2.47 10.63
C ILE A 48 -3.06 3.45 9.61
N GLY A 49 -2.54 4.59 10.05
CA GLY A 49 -1.83 5.54 9.20
C GLY A 49 -0.55 4.94 8.60
N VAL A 50 -0.18 5.33 7.38
CA VAL A 50 1.03 4.81 6.72
C VAL A 50 2.27 5.08 7.58
N LYS A 51 2.40 6.28 8.13
CA LYS A 51 3.52 6.67 8.99
C LYS A 51 3.57 5.83 10.27
N ASP A 52 2.43 5.71 10.96
CA ASP A 52 2.34 4.93 12.21
C ASP A 52 2.64 3.46 11.96
N LEU A 53 2.22 2.93 10.79
CA LEU A 53 2.55 1.57 10.39
C LEU A 53 4.04 1.39 10.10
N ILE A 54 4.69 2.35 9.45
CA ILE A 54 6.14 2.33 9.22
C ILE A 54 6.87 2.28 10.57
N ASP A 55 6.55 3.18 11.50
CA ASP A 55 7.16 3.25 12.83
C ASP A 55 6.94 1.94 13.59
N LEU A 56 5.73 1.38 13.54
CA LEU A 56 5.41 0.09 14.15
C LEU A 56 6.25 -1.05 13.55
N LEU A 57 6.28 -1.19 12.22
CA LEU A 57 7.02 -2.25 11.53
C LEU A 57 8.54 -2.12 11.75
N GLN A 58 9.07 -0.91 11.81
CA GLN A 58 10.48 -0.67 12.16
C GLN A 58 10.80 -1.19 13.56
N SER A 59 9.93 -0.98 14.53
CA SER A 59 10.09 -1.52 15.88
C SER A 59 9.99 -3.05 15.94
N MET A 60 9.24 -3.65 15.02
CA MET A 60 8.98 -5.09 14.99
C MET A 60 9.98 -5.87 14.14
N VAL A 61 10.64 -5.23 13.17
CA VAL A 61 11.51 -5.90 12.17
C VAL A 61 12.73 -6.60 12.80
N GLN A 62 13.06 -6.31 14.04
CA GLN A 62 14.11 -7.01 14.78
C GLN A 62 13.67 -8.42 15.23
N ARG A 63 12.36 -8.71 15.23
CA ARG A 63 11.82 -10.02 15.60
C ARG A 63 12.05 -11.02 14.46
N PRO A 64 12.62 -12.22 14.73
CA PRO A 64 12.94 -13.21 13.69
C PRO A 64 11.72 -13.63 12.86
N GLU A 65 10.55 -13.76 13.47
CA GLU A 65 9.30 -14.13 12.81
C GLU A 65 8.86 -13.08 11.77
N ILE A 66 8.97 -11.79 12.08
CA ILE A 66 8.62 -10.70 11.15
C ILE A 66 9.61 -10.66 9.99
N ARG A 67 10.91 -10.76 10.29
CA ARG A 67 11.93 -10.87 9.24
C ARG A 67 11.67 -12.05 8.31
N LYS A 68 11.32 -13.20 8.83
CA LYS A 68 11.02 -14.38 8.03
C LYS A 68 9.84 -14.16 7.11
N GLN A 69 8.78 -13.52 7.58
CA GLN A 69 7.58 -13.20 6.79
C GLN A 69 7.88 -12.24 5.63
N LEU A 70 8.80 -11.28 5.81
CA LEU A 70 9.13 -10.25 4.82
C LEU A 70 10.41 -10.54 4.02
N ASN A 71 11.16 -11.58 4.34
CA ASN A 71 12.47 -11.87 3.75
C ASN A 71 12.43 -12.04 2.21
N PHE A 72 11.33 -12.53 1.66
CA PHE A 72 11.17 -12.68 0.21
C PHE A 72 11.29 -11.34 -0.55
N LEU A 73 10.91 -10.21 0.08
CA LEU A 73 11.08 -8.87 -0.49
C LEU A 73 12.56 -8.52 -0.61
N GLN A 74 13.33 -8.73 0.48
CA GLN A 74 14.76 -8.46 0.50
C GLN A 74 15.54 -9.32 -0.50
N LEU A 75 15.14 -10.59 -0.68
CA LEU A 75 15.81 -11.52 -1.58
C LEU A 75 15.52 -11.24 -3.07
N ASN A 76 14.48 -10.51 -3.38
CA ASN A 76 14.05 -10.33 -4.77
C ASN A 76 14.11 -8.87 -5.22
N VAL A 77 13.47 -7.96 -4.51
CA VAL A 77 13.22 -6.60 -5.00
C VAL A 77 14.50 -5.83 -5.34
N PRO A 78 15.51 -5.73 -4.45
CA PRO A 78 16.69 -4.93 -4.72
C PRO A 78 17.49 -5.42 -5.92
N PHE A 79 17.54 -6.72 -6.13
CA PHE A 79 18.29 -7.32 -7.25
C PHE A 79 17.52 -7.19 -8.58
N ARG A 80 16.21 -7.44 -8.56
CA ARG A 80 15.37 -7.36 -9.77
C ARG A 80 15.27 -5.93 -10.30
N PHE A 81 15.29 -4.95 -9.41
CA PHE A 81 15.18 -3.55 -9.78
C PHE A 81 16.44 -3.03 -10.52
N LEU A 82 17.60 -3.65 -10.33
CA LEU A 82 18.84 -3.30 -11.04
C LEU A 82 18.98 -3.94 -12.44
N ARG A 83 18.13 -4.91 -12.79
CA ARG A 83 18.23 -5.63 -14.07
C ARG A 83 18.20 -4.76 -15.33
N PRO A 84 17.49 -3.63 -15.38
CA PRO A 84 17.55 -2.75 -16.56
C PRO A 84 18.96 -2.23 -16.89
N TRP A 85 19.84 -2.14 -15.88
CA TRP A 85 21.22 -1.68 -16.05
C TRP A 85 22.23 -2.83 -16.07
N ILE A 86 22.01 -3.86 -15.29
CA ILE A 86 22.92 -4.98 -15.10
C ILE A 86 22.21 -6.27 -15.49
N ASP A 87 22.49 -6.73 -16.71
CA ASP A 87 21.89 -7.97 -17.22
C ASP A 87 22.60 -9.19 -16.61
N THR A 88 22.07 -9.68 -15.51
CA THR A 88 22.47 -10.92 -14.86
C THR A 88 21.33 -11.51 -14.04
N SER A 89 21.30 -12.82 -13.92
CA SER A 89 20.40 -13.54 -13.00
C SER A 89 21.08 -13.95 -11.69
N ASP A 90 22.40 -13.82 -11.60
CA ASP A 90 23.18 -14.12 -10.41
C ASP A 90 23.25 -12.92 -9.48
N ASP A 91 22.68 -13.07 -8.28
CA ASP A 91 22.65 -12.02 -7.26
C ASP A 91 24.07 -11.63 -6.76
N ARG A 92 25.04 -12.55 -6.77
CA ARG A 92 26.42 -12.25 -6.37
C ARG A 92 27.10 -11.39 -7.43
N GLU A 93 26.88 -11.74 -8.69
CA GLU A 93 27.37 -10.93 -9.83
C GLU A 93 26.70 -9.56 -9.83
N MET A 94 25.39 -9.46 -9.56
CA MET A 94 24.67 -8.20 -9.43
C MET A 94 25.32 -7.30 -8.38
N VAL A 95 25.59 -7.81 -7.18
CA VAL A 95 26.28 -7.07 -6.11
C VAL A 95 27.65 -6.60 -6.60
N LYS A 96 28.46 -7.47 -7.20
CA LYS A 96 29.81 -7.14 -7.66
C LYS A 96 29.80 -6.03 -8.73
N ARG A 97 28.94 -6.16 -9.74
CA ARG A 97 28.86 -5.20 -10.86
C ARG A 97 28.26 -3.86 -10.44
N SER A 98 27.36 -3.86 -9.46
CA SER A 98 26.79 -2.63 -8.92
C SER A 98 27.82 -1.75 -8.19
N GLN A 99 28.92 -2.31 -7.67
CA GLN A 99 29.95 -1.55 -6.93
C GLN A 99 30.57 -0.43 -7.76
N THR A 100 30.69 -0.62 -9.06
CA THR A 100 31.24 0.37 -10.00
C THR A 100 30.16 1.22 -10.66
N PHE A 101 28.92 1.13 -10.22
CA PHE A 101 27.76 1.71 -10.87
C PHE A 101 27.70 1.37 -12.37
N GLU A 102 27.94 0.11 -12.71
CA GLU A 102 27.97 -0.35 -14.10
C GLU A 102 26.74 0.12 -14.89
N ASN A 103 26.98 0.61 -16.11
CA ASN A 103 25.97 1.23 -16.98
C ASN A 103 25.19 2.38 -16.32
N GLY A 104 25.76 3.04 -15.31
CA GLY A 104 25.11 4.11 -14.58
C GLY A 104 23.93 3.61 -13.75
N CYS A 105 23.97 2.40 -13.20
CA CYS A 105 22.87 1.83 -12.43
C CYS A 105 22.48 2.73 -11.26
N LEU A 106 21.22 2.60 -10.84
CA LEU A 106 20.58 3.49 -9.88
C LEU A 106 21.24 3.47 -8.52
N TYR A 107 21.70 2.30 -8.06
CA TYR A 107 22.34 2.14 -6.76
C TYR A 107 23.31 0.94 -6.78
N LYS A 108 24.20 0.93 -5.80
CA LYS A 108 24.98 -0.26 -5.47
C LYS A 108 24.40 -0.99 -4.27
N LEU A 109 24.61 -2.29 -4.24
CA LEU A 109 24.21 -3.19 -3.17
C LEU A 109 25.41 -3.59 -2.33
N GLU A 110 25.38 -3.31 -1.05
CA GLU A 110 26.44 -3.69 -0.11
C GLU A 110 25.91 -4.69 0.91
N LYS A 111 26.68 -5.74 1.19
CA LYS A 111 26.38 -6.69 2.27
C LYS A 111 27.35 -6.45 3.41
N GLU A 112 26.83 -5.98 4.52
CA GLU A 112 27.63 -5.71 5.70
C GLU A 112 26.97 -6.33 6.92
N HIS A 113 27.72 -7.14 7.69
CA HIS A 113 27.24 -7.83 8.91
C HIS A 113 25.92 -8.61 8.71
N GLY A 114 25.73 -9.20 7.53
CA GLY A 114 24.51 -9.97 7.21
C GLY A 114 23.29 -9.10 6.82
N MET A 115 23.45 -7.78 6.79
CA MET A 115 22.44 -6.84 6.30
C MET A 115 22.75 -6.38 4.89
N LEU A 116 21.71 -6.08 4.12
CA LEU A 116 21.82 -5.55 2.78
C LEU A 116 21.53 -4.04 2.80
N TRP A 117 22.48 -3.27 2.25
CA TRP A 117 22.42 -1.82 2.15
C TRP A 117 22.34 -1.37 0.70
N VAL A 118 21.67 -0.24 0.50
CA VAL A 118 21.58 0.45 -0.77
C VAL A 118 22.26 1.80 -0.65
N GLU A 119 23.18 2.09 -1.57
CA GLU A 119 23.76 3.41 -1.76
C GLU A 119 23.40 3.93 -3.15
N LEU A 120 22.68 5.04 -3.20
CA LEU A 120 22.26 5.66 -4.45
C LEU A 120 23.47 6.17 -5.22
N ASN A 121 23.47 5.99 -6.53
CA ASN A 121 24.43 6.61 -7.42
C ASN A 121 24.22 8.14 -7.40
N PRO A 122 25.27 8.93 -7.08
CA PRO A 122 25.14 10.38 -6.97
C PRO A 122 24.55 11.08 -8.20
N ILE A 123 24.78 10.54 -9.39
CA ILE A 123 24.22 11.08 -10.64
C ILE A 123 22.70 11.05 -10.62
N TRP A 124 22.11 10.00 -10.04
CA TRP A 124 20.65 9.86 -9.94
C TRP A 124 20.05 10.70 -8.82
N LEU A 125 20.81 11.03 -7.78
CA LEU A 125 20.25 11.71 -6.62
C LEU A 125 19.64 13.07 -6.99
N ILE A 126 20.39 13.89 -7.74
CA ILE A 126 19.90 15.19 -8.22
C ILE A 126 18.71 15.02 -9.14
N TYR A 127 18.82 14.11 -10.12
CA TYR A 127 17.74 13.85 -11.06
C TYR A 127 16.44 13.41 -10.37
N LEU A 128 16.53 12.53 -9.39
CA LEU A 128 15.36 12.06 -8.62
C LEU A 128 14.73 13.18 -7.79
N GLN A 129 15.55 14.07 -7.22
CA GLN A 129 15.06 15.21 -6.44
C GLN A 129 14.34 16.23 -7.33
N GLU A 130 14.95 16.61 -8.45
CA GLU A 130 14.39 17.60 -9.38
C GLU A 130 13.13 17.10 -10.11
N ASN A 131 13.02 15.80 -10.32
CA ASN A 131 11.92 15.18 -11.07
C ASN A 131 10.97 14.34 -10.20
N TYR A 132 10.99 14.53 -8.88
CA TYR A 132 10.25 13.71 -7.93
C TYR A 132 8.75 13.59 -8.27
N ASP A 133 8.09 14.71 -8.54
CA ASP A 133 6.64 14.73 -8.78
C ASP A 133 6.25 13.99 -10.06
N ILE A 134 7.01 14.18 -11.15
CA ILE A 134 6.73 13.49 -12.41
C ILE A 134 7.04 12.00 -12.30
N LEU A 135 8.13 11.62 -11.63
CA LEU A 135 8.50 10.21 -11.43
C LEU A 135 7.51 9.50 -10.52
N SER A 136 7.08 10.15 -9.44
CA SER A 136 6.05 9.63 -8.54
C SER A 136 4.72 9.44 -9.25
N SER A 137 4.31 10.41 -10.05
CA SER A 137 3.08 10.33 -10.85
C SER A 137 3.15 9.21 -11.89
N PHE A 138 4.31 9.03 -12.55
CA PHE A 138 4.52 7.95 -13.50
C PHE A 138 4.52 6.57 -12.82
N ALA A 139 5.18 6.45 -11.66
CA ALA A 139 5.18 5.21 -10.87
C ALA A 139 3.75 4.86 -10.39
N TYR A 140 2.99 5.86 -9.95
CA TYR A 140 1.59 5.68 -9.54
C TYR A 140 0.71 5.23 -10.71
N TRP A 141 0.87 5.85 -11.90
CA TRP A 141 0.16 5.43 -13.10
C TRP A 141 0.52 3.99 -13.50
N GLY A 142 1.82 3.65 -13.48
CA GLY A 142 2.29 2.30 -13.77
C GLY A 142 1.73 1.26 -12.80
N LEU A 143 1.73 1.56 -11.49
CA LEU A 143 1.14 0.70 -10.46
C LEU A 143 -0.38 0.54 -10.66
N THR A 144 -1.07 1.62 -11.00
CA THR A 144 -2.51 1.59 -11.29
C THR A 144 -2.83 0.64 -12.43
N ASN A 145 -2.12 0.75 -13.56
CA ASN A 145 -2.33 -0.12 -14.72
C ASN A 145 -1.99 -1.58 -14.39
N PHE A 146 -0.90 -1.80 -13.68
CA PHE A 146 -0.49 -3.13 -13.22
C PHE A 146 -1.58 -3.79 -12.36
N LEU A 147 -2.14 -3.06 -11.42
CA LEU A 147 -3.19 -3.57 -10.53
C LEU A 147 -4.53 -3.73 -11.25
N GLN A 148 -4.88 -2.83 -12.19
CA GLN A 148 -6.13 -2.95 -12.95
C GLN A 148 -6.19 -4.23 -13.77
N VAL A 149 -5.07 -4.63 -14.38
CA VAL A 149 -4.98 -5.91 -15.12
C VAL A 149 -5.18 -7.12 -14.20
N ARG A 150 -4.75 -7.02 -12.95
CA ARG A 150 -4.85 -8.11 -11.97
C ARG A 150 -6.17 -8.15 -11.19
N ASN A 151 -6.86 -7.04 -11.17
CA ASN A 151 -8.13 -6.86 -10.48
C ASN A 151 -9.20 -6.31 -11.46
N PRO A 152 -9.53 -7.05 -12.54
CA PRO A 152 -10.37 -6.52 -13.61
C PRO A 152 -11.79 -6.17 -13.15
N ASN A 153 -12.26 -6.81 -12.08
CA ASN A 153 -13.60 -6.61 -11.53
C ASN A 153 -13.64 -5.51 -10.45
N VAL A 154 -12.51 -4.90 -10.13
CA VAL A 154 -12.46 -3.84 -9.12
C VAL A 154 -12.42 -2.48 -9.82
N PRO A 155 -13.49 -1.67 -9.66
CA PRO A 155 -13.54 -0.36 -10.29
C PRO A 155 -12.61 0.62 -9.55
N ASN A 156 -12.16 1.64 -10.28
CA ASN A 156 -11.45 2.80 -9.75
C ASN A 156 -10.25 2.46 -8.84
N ILE A 157 -9.32 1.66 -9.35
CA ILE A 157 -8.06 1.34 -8.67
C ILE A 157 -7.30 2.59 -8.18
N PRO A 158 -7.19 3.69 -8.97
CA PRO A 158 -6.47 4.88 -8.52
C PRO A 158 -6.85 5.35 -7.12
N SER A 159 -8.12 5.53 -6.86
CA SER A 159 -8.56 6.02 -5.54
C SER A 159 -8.39 5.00 -4.41
N LYS A 160 -8.15 3.74 -4.74
CA LYS A 160 -7.94 2.67 -3.75
C LYS A 160 -6.48 2.53 -3.32
N LEU A 161 -5.56 3.14 -4.04
CA LEU A 161 -4.14 3.15 -3.71
C LEU A 161 -3.80 4.20 -2.67
N ILE A 162 -4.57 5.27 -2.60
CA ILE A 162 -4.36 6.36 -1.65
C ILE A 162 -5.41 6.24 -0.55
N LYS A 163 -4.95 5.97 0.67
CA LYS A 163 -5.83 6.04 1.83
C LYS A 163 -6.33 7.47 1.98
N LYS A 164 -7.62 7.69 1.90
CA LYS A 164 -8.22 8.96 2.29
C LYS A 164 -8.11 9.09 3.81
N GLU A 165 -7.56 10.19 4.28
CA GLU A 165 -7.35 10.43 5.71
C GLU A 165 -8.67 10.54 6.46
N GLU A 166 -9.73 11.02 5.81
CA GLU A 166 -11.05 11.16 6.42
C GLU A 166 -12.17 10.71 5.47
N ARG A 167 -13.13 9.97 6.03
CA ARG A 167 -14.40 9.72 5.38
C ARG A 167 -15.24 10.98 5.43
N ASN A 168 -15.83 11.40 4.31
CA ASN A 168 -16.74 12.54 4.31
C ASN A 168 -17.87 12.31 5.31
N SER A 169 -18.07 13.28 6.19
CA SER A 169 -19.12 13.22 7.20
C SER A 169 -20.50 13.26 6.55
N LEU A 170 -21.36 12.32 6.91
CA LEU A 170 -22.76 12.29 6.50
C LEU A 170 -23.67 13.07 7.46
N SER A 171 -23.11 13.99 8.26
CA SER A 171 -23.86 14.75 9.25
C SER A 171 -24.94 15.65 8.64
N ALA A 172 -24.68 16.26 7.49
CA ALA A 172 -25.67 17.08 6.77
C ALA A 172 -26.83 16.22 6.25
N GLN A 173 -26.51 15.03 5.68
CA GLN A 173 -27.51 14.07 5.21
C GLN A 173 -28.33 13.49 6.38
N ARG A 174 -27.68 13.19 7.50
CA ARG A 174 -28.36 12.74 8.72
C ARG A 174 -29.31 13.81 9.24
N LYS A 175 -28.91 15.09 9.26
CA LYS A 175 -29.77 16.19 9.64
C LYS A 175 -30.99 16.31 8.72
N PHE A 176 -30.80 16.17 7.41
CA PHE A 176 -31.91 16.18 6.45
C PHE A 176 -32.91 15.06 6.75
N TRP A 177 -32.45 13.81 6.89
CA TRP A 177 -33.33 12.66 7.15
C TRP A 177 -34.04 12.77 8.49
N ASN A 178 -33.36 13.21 9.54
CA ASN A 178 -34.01 13.45 10.84
C ASN A 178 -35.13 14.50 10.75
N THR A 179 -34.87 15.59 10.00
CA THR A 179 -35.90 16.62 9.77
C THR A 179 -37.10 16.05 9.01
N ALA A 180 -36.87 15.22 7.99
CA ALA A 180 -37.93 14.60 7.21
C ALA A 180 -38.76 13.60 8.06
N ILE A 181 -38.10 12.76 8.85
CA ILE A 181 -38.77 11.80 9.75
C ILE A 181 -39.61 12.54 10.79
N ASN A 182 -39.07 13.59 11.41
CA ASN A 182 -39.78 14.44 12.38
C ASN A 182 -40.94 15.20 11.74
N GLY A 183 -40.83 15.50 10.45
CA GLY A 183 -41.92 16.08 9.65
C GLY A 183 -43.02 15.09 9.27
N GLY A 184 -42.94 13.84 9.73
CA GLY A 184 -43.95 12.79 9.50
C GLY A 184 -43.68 11.89 8.29
N LEU A 185 -42.52 12.00 7.64
CA LEU A 185 -42.15 11.10 6.54
C LEU A 185 -41.86 9.69 7.11
N LYS A 186 -42.65 8.70 6.66
CA LYS A 186 -42.43 7.30 7.03
C LYS A 186 -41.37 6.67 6.13
N VAL A 187 -40.15 6.55 6.64
CA VAL A 187 -39.00 5.93 5.92
C VAL A 187 -38.78 4.53 6.47
N ARG A 188 -38.53 3.57 5.57
CA ARG A 188 -38.19 2.20 5.95
C ARG A 188 -36.76 1.86 5.55
N CYS A 189 -36.12 1.04 6.36
CA CYS A 189 -34.80 0.51 6.06
C CYS A 189 -34.85 -0.39 4.81
N LEU A 190 -34.00 -0.15 3.83
CA LEU A 190 -33.94 -0.94 2.58
C LEU A 190 -33.57 -2.42 2.82
N TYR A 191 -32.88 -2.72 3.91
CA TYR A 191 -32.41 -4.08 4.20
C TYR A 191 -33.35 -4.86 5.13
N THR A 192 -34.00 -4.17 6.06
CA THR A 192 -34.78 -4.83 7.13
C THR A 192 -36.27 -4.53 7.06
N ASP A 193 -36.70 -3.62 6.19
CA ASP A 193 -38.06 -3.09 6.06
C ASP A 193 -38.63 -2.49 7.37
N LYS A 194 -37.81 -2.31 8.42
CA LYS A 194 -38.23 -1.67 9.66
C LYS A 194 -38.44 -0.18 9.43
N LEU A 195 -39.47 0.37 10.06
CA LEU A 195 -39.70 1.82 10.11
C LEU A 195 -38.51 2.47 10.86
N LEU A 196 -37.96 3.53 10.27
CA LEU A 196 -36.85 4.25 10.88
C LEU A 196 -37.38 5.35 11.81
N GLU A 197 -36.78 5.42 12.98
CA GLU A 197 -37.05 6.46 13.98
C GLU A 197 -35.83 7.38 14.09
N GLU A 198 -36.03 8.60 14.58
CA GLU A 198 -34.94 9.56 14.75
C GLU A 198 -33.84 8.97 15.62
N ARG A 199 -32.59 9.03 15.10
CA ARG A 199 -31.35 8.54 15.77
C ARG A 199 -31.23 7.02 15.95
N GLU A 200 -32.19 6.23 15.51
CA GLU A 200 -32.16 4.75 15.61
C GLU A 200 -31.77 4.06 14.31
N TYR A 201 -31.08 4.77 13.42
CA TYR A 201 -30.62 4.21 12.14
C TYR A 201 -29.19 4.60 11.82
N ASP A 202 -28.53 3.75 11.08
CA ASP A 202 -27.25 4.07 10.45
C ASP A 202 -27.48 4.59 9.04
N LEU A 203 -26.79 5.68 8.71
CA LEU A 203 -26.80 6.27 7.38
C LEU A 203 -25.50 5.89 6.67
N ASP A 204 -25.63 5.22 5.55
CA ASP A 204 -24.49 4.91 4.69
C ASP A 204 -24.81 5.27 3.24
N HIS A 205 -23.79 5.25 2.39
CA HIS A 205 -23.98 5.39 0.94
C HIS A 205 -24.72 4.18 0.38
N PHE A 206 -25.53 4.39 -0.69
CA PHE A 206 -26.25 3.32 -1.37
C PHE A 206 -25.31 2.22 -1.89
N ILE A 207 -24.16 2.63 -2.42
CA ILE A 207 -23.05 1.73 -2.72
C ILE A 207 -22.02 1.86 -1.59
N PRO A 208 -21.60 0.74 -0.96
CA PRO A 208 -20.63 0.80 0.13
C PRO A 208 -19.39 1.59 -0.25
N TRP A 209 -18.88 2.39 0.69
CA TRP A 209 -17.72 3.26 0.45
C TRP A 209 -16.48 2.50 -0.08
N SER A 210 -16.34 1.22 0.28
CA SER A 210 -15.30 0.33 -0.26
C SER A 210 -15.36 0.13 -1.77
N PHE A 211 -16.52 0.34 -2.39
CA PHE A 211 -16.71 0.22 -3.84
C PHE A 211 -16.68 1.57 -4.56
N VAL A 212 -16.94 2.64 -3.84
CA VAL A 212 -17.00 3.99 -4.41
C VAL A 212 -15.83 4.77 -3.85
N SER A 213 -14.92 5.16 -4.70
CA SER A 213 -13.90 6.13 -4.34
C SER A 213 -14.43 7.51 -4.70
N HIS A 214 -14.49 8.35 -3.74
CA HIS A 214 -14.84 9.76 -3.91
C HIS A 214 -13.60 10.60 -4.05
#